data_8457724f9cd1e8c3710bbd99a763f557
#
_entry.id   8457724f9cd1e8c3710bbd99a763f557
#
_cell.length_a   1.000
_cell.length_b   1.000
_cell.length_c   1.000
_cell.angle_alpha   90.00
_cell.angle_beta   90.00
_cell.angle_gamma   90.00
#
_symmetry.space_group_name_H-M   'P 1'
#
loop_
_entity.id
_entity.type
_entity.pdbx_description
1 polymer ?
#
loop_
_entity_poly.entity_id
_entity_poly.type
_entity_poly.pdbx_seq_one_letter_code
_entity_poly.pdbx_strand_id
1 'polypeptide(L)'
;MSFRFTTAGESHGPGLVAIVEGLPAGLELDHERLDREMARRQLGHGRGGRMKIESDSVEIRSGIRHGRTLGSPVAVLVANRDFANWEERMSPWPVDAEVEEVHTPRPGHADLAGLLKFGHSDARNVLERASARETAARVAAGALAKELLGAFGVSVHSHVIQIGSVVAPEREDLGAADFAGVDESPVRCLDPDASEAMVAEIDRLRKANESLGGIFEVRAFGLVPGLGSHTSWEERLDARLAQALVSIQAVKGVSVGEAWEVAGKPGSESHDEIFWSEEQGWHRETNRAGGVEGGMSNGEPLFVRAALKPISTLTKPLRSVDTETKEPAQALRERTDSTVVPAAGVVGEAMTALVLARCYREKFGGDHINDALGALAAYRERIGWRR
;
A
#
# COMPACT_ATOMS: atom_id res chain seq x y z
N MET A 1 -3.48 23.75 -4.03
CA MET A 1 -4.46 22.72 -3.54
C MET A 1 -3.72 21.65 -2.78
N SER A 2 -4.29 21.14 -1.69
CA SER A 2 -3.70 20.01 -0.95
C SER A 2 -3.95 18.71 -1.73
N PHE A 3 -2.91 17.88 -1.90
CA PHE A 3 -3.04 16.54 -2.48
C PHE A 3 -3.74 15.62 -1.48
N ARG A 4 -4.83 15.01 -1.89
CA ARG A 4 -5.60 14.05 -1.07
C ARG A 4 -6.32 13.03 -1.95
N PHE A 5 -6.70 11.92 -1.34
CA PHE A 5 -7.53 10.91 -1.99
C PHE A 5 -8.60 10.37 -1.07
N THR A 6 -9.65 9.85 -1.65
CA THR A 6 -10.74 9.14 -0.97
C THR A 6 -11.09 7.90 -1.78
N THR A 7 -11.46 6.81 -1.08
CA THR A 7 -11.95 5.58 -1.69
C THR A 7 -13.35 5.23 -1.20
N ALA A 8 -14.15 4.61 -2.06
CA ALA A 8 -15.47 4.11 -1.77
C ALA A 8 -15.71 2.75 -2.46
N GLY A 9 -16.78 2.07 -2.10
CA GLY A 9 -17.19 0.80 -2.67
C GLY A 9 -16.96 -0.40 -1.76
N GLU A 10 -17.69 -1.47 -2.04
CA GLU A 10 -17.74 -2.73 -1.31
C GLU A 10 -17.09 -3.85 -2.13
N SER A 11 -16.61 -4.90 -1.44
CA SER A 11 -15.87 -6.01 -2.05
C SER A 11 -16.66 -6.72 -3.15
N HIS A 12 -17.96 -6.91 -2.96
CA HIS A 12 -18.86 -7.55 -3.91
C HIS A 12 -19.91 -6.57 -4.48
N GLY A 13 -19.78 -5.27 -4.22
CA GLY A 13 -20.57 -4.23 -4.90
C GLY A 13 -20.14 -4.04 -6.36
N PRO A 14 -20.76 -3.12 -7.11
CA PRO A 14 -20.55 -2.96 -8.55
C PRO A 14 -19.11 -2.53 -8.91
N GLY A 15 -18.40 -1.94 -7.98
CA GLY A 15 -17.01 -1.50 -8.19
C GLY A 15 -16.47 -0.70 -7.02
N LEU A 16 -15.20 -0.38 -7.14
CA LEU A 16 -14.48 0.49 -6.20
C LEU A 16 -14.17 1.82 -6.87
N VAL A 17 -14.28 2.89 -6.13
CA VAL A 17 -14.03 4.25 -6.62
C VAL A 17 -12.87 4.85 -5.85
N ALA A 18 -11.99 5.56 -6.55
CA ALA A 18 -11.03 6.48 -5.96
C ALA A 18 -11.23 7.88 -6.53
N ILE A 19 -11.15 8.89 -5.69
CA ILE A 19 -11.10 10.29 -6.09
C ILE A 19 -9.77 10.86 -5.61
N VAL A 20 -8.97 11.39 -6.55
CA VAL A 20 -7.68 12.02 -6.28
C VAL A 20 -7.77 13.50 -6.62
N GLU A 21 -7.45 14.35 -5.65
CA GLU A 21 -7.46 15.80 -5.77
C GLU A 21 -6.03 16.36 -5.59
N GLY A 22 -5.77 17.52 -6.19
CA GLY A 22 -4.50 18.23 -6.05
C GLY A 22 -3.40 17.76 -7.01
N LEU A 23 -3.72 16.93 -8.01
CA LEU A 23 -2.84 16.73 -9.15
C LEU A 23 -2.73 18.05 -9.96
N PRO A 24 -1.52 18.49 -10.35
CA PRO A 24 -1.37 19.69 -11.19
C PRO A 24 -1.89 19.44 -12.59
N ALA A 25 -2.34 20.47 -13.29
CA ALA A 25 -2.67 20.38 -14.71
C ALA A 25 -1.42 20.05 -15.54
N GLY A 26 -1.63 19.39 -16.69
CA GLY A 26 -0.57 19.14 -17.68
C GLY A 26 0.37 17.96 -17.34
N LEU A 27 0.16 17.24 -16.24
CA LEU A 27 0.90 16.00 -15.96
C LEU A 27 0.52 14.95 -17.00
N GLU A 28 1.50 14.42 -17.69
CA GLU A 28 1.34 13.31 -18.63
C GLU A 28 1.18 11.99 -17.85
N LEU A 29 0.23 11.19 -18.29
CA LEU A 29 -0.09 9.89 -17.70
C LEU A 29 0.04 8.81 -18.76
N ASP A 30 0.64 7.69 -18.36
CA ASP A 30 0.74 6.49 -19.18
C ASP A 30 -0.32 5.48 -18.71
N HIS A 31 -1.33 5.24 -19.54
CA HIS A 31 -2.40 4.29 -19.23
C HIS A 31 -1.89 2.87 -18.98
N GLU A 32 -0.90 2.41 -19.74
CA GLU A 32 -0.33 1.08 -19.58
C GLU A 32 0.38 0.93 -18.22
N ARG A 33 0.99 2.01 -17.72
CA ARG A 33 1.58 2.01 -16.38
C ARG A 33 0.51 1.91 -15.29
N LEU A 34 -0.60 2.61 -15.43
CA LEU A 34 -1.70 2.52 -14.47
C LEU A 34 -2.25 1.09 -14.41
N ASP A 35 -2.52 0.47 -15.54
CA ASP A 35 -3.01 -0.90 -15.61
C ASP A 35 -1.96 -1.92 -15.13
N ARG A 36 -0.68 -1.66 -15.37
CA ARG A 36 0.42 -2.50 -14.84
C ARG A 36 0.43 -2.51 -13.31
N GLU A 37 0.26 -1.36 -12.65
CA GLU A 37 0.17 -1.31 -11.18
C GLU A 37 -1.01 -2.14 -10.65
N MET A 38 -2.16 -2.11 -11.33
CA MET A 38 -3.31 -2.93 -10.99
C MET A 38 -3.01 -4.42 -11.15
N ALA A 39 -2.38 -4.81 -12.26
CA ALA A 39 -1.98 -6.20 -12.52
C ALA A 39 -0.96 -6.69 -11.48
N ARG A 40 0.05 -5.89 -11.12
CA ARG A 40 1.06 -6.21 -10.09
C ARG A 40 0.42 -6.58 -8.76
N ARG A 41 -0.63 -5.86 -8.34
CA ARG A 41 -1.37 -6.17 -7.10
C ARG A 41 -2.02 -7.55 -7.12
N GLN A 42 -2.35 -8.08 -8.30
CA GLN A 42 -2.99 -9.39 -8.46
C GLN A 42 -2.00 -10.56 -8.50
N LEU A 43 -0.71 -10.29 -8.68
CA LEU A 43 0.34 -11.30 -8.68
C LEU A 43 0.58 -11.90 -7.28
N GLY A 44 1.29 -13.01 -7.26
CA GLY A 44 1.78 -13.67 -6.04
C GLY A 44 1.31 -15.11 -5.91
N HIS A 45 2.23 -15.97 -5.43
CA HIS A 45 1.91 -17.36 -5.08
C HIS A 45 1.04 -17.42 -3.83
N GLY A 46 0.15 -18.39 -3.75
CA GLY A 46 -0.79 -18.53 -2.63
C GLY A 46 -2.09 -17.74 -2.75
N ARG A 47 -2.32 -17.09 -3.91
CA ARG A 47 -3.57 -16.38 -4.21
C ARG A 47 -4.74 -17.33 -4.43
N GLY A 48 -5.93 -16.95 -3.96
CA GLY A 48 -7.17 -17.71 -4.09
C GLY A 48 -7.80 -17.62 -5.48
N GLY A 49 -8.86 -18.42 -5.69
CA GLY A 49 -9.54 -18.54 -6.98
C GLY A 49 -10.19 -17.26 -7.51
N ARG A 50 -10.50 -16.28 -6.66
CA ARG A 50 -11.07 -14.99 -7.07
C ARG A 50 -10.15 -14.23 -8.04
N MET A 51 -8.83 -14.34 -7.89
CA MET A 51 -7.87 -13.70 -8.79
C MET A 51 -7.90 -14.20 -10.24
N LYS A 52 -8.58 -15.33 -10.49
CA LYS A 52 -8.82 -15.83 -11.85
C LYS A 52 -10.03 -15.17 -12.52
N ILE A 53 -10.96 -14.61 -11.74
CA ILE A 53 -12.19 -13.95 -12.20
C ILE A 53 -11.92 -12.46 -12.41
N GLU A 54 -11.28 -11.83 -11.43
CA GLU A 54 -10.99 -10.40 -11.46
C GLU A 54 -9.75 -10.10 -12.31
N SER A 55 -9.92 -9.18 -13.25
CA SER A 55 -8.82 -8.54 -13.99
C SER A 55 -9.00 -7.04 -13.80
N ASP A 56 -8.30 -6.51 -12.80
CA ASP A 56 -8.42 -5.12 -12.42
C ASP A 56 -7.85 -4.20 -13.51
N SER A 57 -8.62 -3.25 -13.95
CA SER A 57 -8.22 -2.16 -14.84
C SER A 57 -8.75 -0.83 -14.31
N VAL A 58 -8.11 0.25 -14.72
CA VAL A 58 -8.47 1.59 -14.30
C VAL A 58 -9.39 2.23 -15.33
N GLU A 59 -10.62 2.55 -14.93
CA GLU A 59 -11.53 3.35 -15.76
C GLU A 59 -11.54 4.80 -15.26
N ILE A 60 -10.98 5.71 -16.06
CA ILE A 60 -10.97 7.14 -15.75
C ILE A 60 -12.35 7.74 -16.06
N ARG A 61 -12.96 8.40 -15.07
CA ARG A 61 -14.28 9.03 -15.18
C ARG A 61 -14.22 10.55 -15.29
N SER A 62 -13.15 11.18 -14.76
CA SER A 62 -12.96 12.65 -14.82
C SER A 62 -11.51 13.04 -14.60
N GLY A 63 -11.19 14.31 -14.84
CA GLY A 63 -9.94 14.95 -14.46
C GLY A 63 -8.76 14.72 -15.43
N ILE A 64 -8.95 13.91 -16.46
CA ILE A 64 -7.93 13.59 -17.47
C ILE A 64 -8.53 13.75 -18.87
N ARG A 65 -7.73 14.31 -19.79
CA ARG A 65 -8.08 14.41 -21.21
C ARG A 65 -6.83 14.25 -22.07
N HIS A 66 -6.91 13.40 -23.09
CA HIS A 66 -5.78 13.12 -24.00
C HIS A 66 -4.47 12.77 -23.26
N GLY A 67 -4.58 11.93 -22.22
CA GLY A 67 -3.44 11.48 -21.43
C GLY A 67 -2.84 12.55 -20.49
N ARG A 68 -3.52 13.69 -20.27
CA ARG A 68 -3.04 14.77 -19.41
C ARG A 68 -4.06 15.14 -18.33
N THR A 69 -3.58 15.43 -17.14
CA THR A 69 -4.41 15.95 -16.04
C THR A 69 -4.91 17.37 -16.34
N LEU A 70 -6.10 17.68 -15.82
CA LEU A 70 -6.75 18.98 -16.01
C LEU A 70 -6.62 19.91 -14.79
N GLY A 71 -6.03 19.45 -13.67
CA GLY A 71 -6.02 20.17 -12.39
C GLY A 71 -7.31 20.03 -11.59
N SER A 72 -8.34 19.40 -12.15
CA SER A 72 -9.58 19.04 -11.47
C SER A 72 -9.48 17.66 -10.80
N PRO A 73 -10.43 17.28 -9.92
CA PRO A 73 -10.44 15.94 -9.32
C PRO A 73 -10.45 14.83 -10.36
N VAL A 74 -9.59 13.85 -10.18
CA VAL A 74 -9.55 12.62 -10.98
C VAL A 74 -10.40 11.56 -10.29
N ALA A 75 -11.47 11.11 -10.94
CA ALA A 75 -12.29 10.01 -10.48
C ALA A 75 -11.94 8.74 -11.27
N VAL A 76 -11.66 7.67 -10.52
CA VAL A 76 -11.28 6.36 -11.03
C VAL A 76 -12.29 5.32 -10.57
N LEU A 77 -12.74 4.45 -11.47
CA LEU A 77 -13.54 3.27 -11.18
C LEU A 77 -12.72 2.00 -11.45
N VAL A 78 -12.77 1.06 -10.51
CA VAL A 78 -12.31 -0.32 -10.67
C VAL A 78 -13.54 -1.22 -10.58
N ALA A 79 -14.01 -1.74 -11.70
CA ALA A 79 -15.22 -2.58 -11.75
C ALA A 79 -14.99 -3.93 -11.06
N ASN A 80 -15.99 -4.44 -10.36
CA ASN A 80 -16.00 -5.80 -9.81
C ASN A 80 -16.73 -6.72 -10.79
N ARG A 81 -16.01 -7.61 -11.47
CA ARG A 81 -16.60 -8.53 -12.45
C ARG A 81 -17.52 -9.59 -11.82
N ASP A 82 -17.26 -9.95 -10.58
CA ASP A 82 -18.08 -10.91 -9.83
C ASP A 82 -19.43 -10.32 -9.37
N PHE A 83 -19.66 -9.00 -9.53
CA PHE A 83 -20.89 -8.32 -9.07
C PHE A 83 -22.18 -8.94 -9.64
N ALA A 84 -22.17 -9.44 -10.86
CA ALA A 84 -23.33 -10.12 -11.46
C ALA A 84 -23.89 -11.29 -10.62
N ASN A 85 -23.04 -11.91 -9.78
CA ASN A 85 -23.46 -12.96 -8.84
C ASN A 85 -23.97 -12.42 -7.49
N TRP A 86 -23.91 -11.09 -7.30
CA TRP A 86 -24.15 -10.42 -6.02
C TRP A 86 -25.22 -9.33 -6.09
N GLU A 87 -25.85 -9.11 -7.25
CA GLU A 87 -26.76 -7.99 -7.50
C GLU A 87 -27.87 -7.86 -6.45
N GLU A 88 -28.54 -8.95 -6.10
CA GLU A 88 -29.58 -8.93 -5.06
C GLU A 88 -29.00 -8.72 -3.66
N ARG A 89 -27.91 -9.45 -3.32
CA ARG A 89 -27.29 -9.39 -1.99
C ARG A 89 -26.63 -8.05 -1.69
N MET A 90 -26.19 -7.34 -2.71
CA MET A 90 -25.50 -6.04 -2.61
C MET A 90 -26.34 -4.90 -3.20
N SER A 91 -27.63 -5.11 -3.40
CA SER A 91 -28.54 -4.06 -3.89
C SER A 91 -28.57 -2.88 -2.91
N PRO A 92 -28.42 -1.63 -3.40
CA PRO A 92 -28.61 -0.44 -2.57
C PRO A 92 -30.08 -0.16 -2.25
N TRP A 93 -31.01 -0.91 -2.85
CA TRP A 93 -32.45 -0.77 -2.68
C TRP A 93 -33.05 -2.06 -2.10
N PRO A 94 -34.25 -1.99 -1.46
CA PRO A 94 -34.95 -3.16 -1.02
C PRO A 94 -35.14 -4.17 -2.17
N VAL A 95 -34.99 -5.45 -1.86
CA VAL A 95 -35.22 -6.57 -2.77
C VAL A 95 -36.34 -7.49 -2.23
N ASP A 96 -37.08 -8.14 -3.10
CA ASP A 96 -38.12 -9.11 -2.69
C ASP A 96 -37.51 -10.48 -2.34
N ALA A 97 -36.26 -10.72 -2.72
CA ALA A 97 -35.56 -11.97 -2.43
C ALA A 97 -35.18 -12.06 -0.95
N GLU A 98 -35.27 -13.27 -0.38
CA GLU A 98 -34.70 -13.56 0.94
C GLU A 98 -33.16 -13.59 0.85
N VAL A 99 -32.51 -12.63 1.50
CA VAL A 99 -31.05 -12.53 1.53
C VAL A 99 -30.54 -13.08 2.86
N GLU A 100 -29.69 -14.11 2.79
CA GLU A 100 -29.05 -14.70 3.97
C GLU A 100 -28.14 -13.69 4.69
N GLU A 101 -28.44 -13.39 5.94
CA GLU A 101 -27.62 -12.55 6.81
C GLU A 101 -26.45 -13.32 7.42
N VAL A 102 -25.38 -12.61 7.73
CA VAL A 102 -24.17 -13.19 8.33
C VAL A 102 -24.10 -12.81 9.81
N HIS A 103 -24.33 -13.79 10.68
CA HIS A 103 -24.35 -13.61 12.15
C HIS A 103 -23.09 -14.16 12.85
N THR A 104 -22.16 -14.79 12.12
CA THR A 104 -20.96 -15.44 12.70
C THR A 104 -19.67 -14.68 12.37
N PRO A 105 -19.28 -13.66 13.18
CA PRO A 105 -18.13 -12.79 12.92
C PRO A 105 -16.82 -13.58 12.94
N ARG A 106 -15.89 -13.19 12.10
CA ARG A 106 -14.54 -13.79 12.02
C ARG A 106 -13.61 -13.21 13.09
N PRO A 107 -12.95 -14.05 13.90
CA PRO A 107 -11.87 -13.58 14.78
C PRO A 107 -10.75 -12.89 14.00
N GLY A 108 -10.29 -11.74 14.49
CA GLY A 108 -9.24 -10.95 13.83
C GLY A 108 -9.69 -10.11 12.64
N HIS A 109 -10.98 -10.08 12.32
CA HIS A 109 -11.59 -9.19 11.31
C HIS A 109 -12.33 -8.03 11.96
N ALA A 110 -12.86 -7.10 11.15
CA ALA A 110 -13.63 -5.96 11.63
C ALA A 110 -15.08 -6.32 12.03
N ASP A 111 -15.55 -7.53 11.71
CA ASP A 111 -16.94 -7.94 11.74
C ASP A 111 -17.62 -7.58 13.07
N LEU A 112 -17.18 -8.16 14.18
CA LEU A 112 -17.82 -7.93 15.49
C LEU A 112 -17.73 -6.48 15.96
N ALA A 113 -16.55 -5.88 15.84
CA ALA A 113 -16.35 -4.49 16.25
C ALA A 113 -17.20 -3.52 15.43
N GLY A 114 -17.35 -3.79 14.12
CA GLY A 114 -18.18 -2.99 13.23
C GLY A 114 -19.68 -3.17 13.50
N LEU A 115 -20.15 -4.41 13.70
CA LEU A 115 -21.54 -4.68 14.13
C LEU A 115 -21.90 -3.87 15.36
N LEU A 116 -21.07 -3.93 16.39
CA LEU A 116 -21.29 -3.23 17.66
C LEU A 116 -21.24 -1.70 17.49
N LYS A 117 -20.26 -1.22 16.70
CA LYS A 117 -20.06 0.24 16.51
C LYS A 117 -21.21 0.88 15.74
N PHE A 118 -21.70 0.24 14.68
CA PHE A 118 -22.69 0.83 13.77
C PHE A 118 -24.11 0.32 14.01
N GLY A 119 -24.32 -0.64 14.94
CA GLY A 119 -25.63 -1.17 15.28
C GLY A 119 -26.21 -2.06 14.14
N HIS A 120 -25.36 -2.75 13.40
CA HIS A 120 -25.81 -3.68 12.37
C HIS A 120 -26.11 -5.06 12.94
N SER A 121 -27.11 -5.79 12.37
CA SER A 121 -27.37 -7.21 12.61
C SER A 121 -26.56 -8.09 11.69
N ASP A 122 -26.44 -7.73 10.42
CA ASP A 122 -25.72 -8.47 9.40
C ASP A 122 -24.24 -8.00 9.31
N ALA A 123 -23.32 -8.93 9.54
CA ALA A 123 -21.88 -8.66 9.43
C ALA A 123 -21.44 -8.29 8.00
N ARG A 124 -22.26 -8.58 6.97
CA ARG A 124 -21.98 -8.18 5.59
C ARG A 124 -21.89 -6.66 5.46
N ASN A 125 -22.70 -5.92 6.19
CA ASN A 125 -22.65 -4.44 6.22
C ASN A 125 -21.31 -3.86 6.72
N VAL A 126 -20.45 -4.70 7.30
CA VAL A 126 -19.10 -4.34 7.77
C VAL A 126 -18.03 -4.96 6.89
N LEU A 127 -18.14 -6.28 6.63
CA LEU A 127 -17.07 -7.06 6.03
C LEU A 127 -16.78 -6.66 4.58
N GLU A 128 -17.77 -6.19 3.85
CA GLU A 128 -17.66 -5.79 2.46
C GLU A 128 -16.69 -4.59 2.30
N ARG A 129 -16.85 -3.57 3.13
CA ARG A 129 -15.93 -2.41 3.12
C ARG A 129 -14.61 -2.69 3.81
N ALA A 130 -14.58 -3.55 4.83
CA ALA A 130 -13.35 -3.91 5.56
C ALA A 130 -12.45 -4.88 4.77
N SER A 131 -12.92 -5.42 3.67
CA SER A 131 -12.20 -6.34 2.80
C SER A 131 -10.94 -5.71 2.20
N ALA A 132 -9.87 -6.51 2.07
CA ALA A 132 -8.65 -6.11 1.35
C ALA A 132 -8.88 -5.83 -0.15
N ARG A 133 -10.07 -6.12 -0.71
CA ARG A 133 -10.45 -5.72 -2.07
C ARG A 133 -10.39 -4.20 -2.24
N GLU A 134 -10.72 -3.44 -1.20
CA GLU A 134 -10.64 -1.96 -1.17
C GLU A 134 -9.26 -1.44 -1.59
N THR A 135 -8.19 -2.20 -1.35
CA THR A 135 -6.83 -1.80 -1.74
C THR A 135 -6.63 -1.64 -3.24
N ALA A 136 -7.51 -2.19 -4.09
CA ALA A 136 -7.47 -1.95 -5.53
C ALA A 136 -7.69 -0.45 -5.85
N ALA A 137 -8.62 0.21 -5.16
CA ALA A 137 -8.82 1.66 -5.30
C ALA A 137 -7.62 2.47 -4.78
N ARG A 138 -6.95 1.99 -3.71
CA ARG A 138 -5.70 2.64 -3.23
C ARG A 138 -4.56 2.50 -4.24
N VAL A 139 -4.42 1.33 -4.87
CA VAL A 139 -3.40 1.12 -5.91
C VAL A 139 -3.69 1.98 -7.13
N ALA A 140 -4.94 2.11 -7.55
CA ALA A 140 -5.33 3.02 -8.64
C ALA A 140 -4.98 4.50 -8.33
N ALA A 141 -5.28 4.97 -7.11
CA ALA A 141 -4.87 6.30 -6.66
C ALA A 141 -3.34 6.44 -6.56
N GLY A 142 -2.67 5.40 -6.05
CA GLY A 142 -1.21 5.34 -5.92
C GLY A 142 -0.49 5.33 -7.26
N ALA A 143 -1.07 4.70 -8.29
CA ALA A 143 -0.54 4.73 -9.65
C ALA A 143 -0.49 6.17 -10.19
N LEU A 144 -1.55 6.97 -9.99
CA LEU A 144 -1.54 8.40 -10.33
C LEU A 144 -0.48 9.19 -9.53
N ALA A 145 -0.30 8.85 -8.26
CA ALA A 145 0.75 9.46 -7.43
C ALA A 145 2.15 9.09 -7.91
N LYS A 146 2.39 7.85 -8.36
CA LYS A 146 3.66 7.43 -8.96
C LYS A 146 3.98 8.17 -10.25
N GLU A 147 2.98 8.44 -11.11
CA GLU A 147 3.18 9.27 -12.31
C GLU A 147 3.62 10.70 -11.93
N LEU A 148 2.97 11.29 -10.93
CA LEU A 148 3.40 12.61 -10.42
C LEU A 148 4.82 12.57 -9.85
N LEU A 149 5.15 11.56 -9.05
CA LEU A 149 6.48 11.39 -8.47
C LEU A 149 7.55 11.14 -9.54
N GLY A 150 7.22 10.38 -10.58
CA GLY A 150 8.08 10.15 -11.74
C GLY A 150 8.47 11.45 -12.45
N ALA A 151 7.55 12.42 -12.56
CA ALA A 151 7.85 13.74 -13.10
C ALA A 151 8.86 14.52 -12.22
N PHE A 152 8.91 14.26 -10.91
CA PHE A 152 9.92 14.81 -10.00
C PHE A 152 11.22 13.99 -9.95
N GLY A 153 11.33 12.89 -10.69
CA GLY A 153 12.48 11.99 -10.70
C GLY A 153 12.51 11.01 -9.51
N VAL A 154 11.36 10.75 -8.90
CA VAL A 154 11.22 9.84 -7.76
C VAL A 154 10.60 8.52 -8.21
N SER A 155 11.19 7.41 -7.77
CA SER A 155 10.63 6.06 -7.98
C SER A 155 10.35 5.37 -6.65
N VAL A 156 9.31 4.51 -6.62
CA VAL A 156 8.88 3.78 -5.42
C VAL A 156 8.75 2.31 -5.78
N HIS A 157 9.39 1.46 -5.00
CA HIS A 157 9.49 0.00 -5.22
C HIS A 157 9.25 -0.75 -3.91
N SER A 158 8.92 -2.03 -4.00
CA SER A 158 8.83 -2.92 -2.83
C SER A 158 9.31 -4.32 -3.15
N HIS A 159 9.73 -5.02 -2.09
CA HIS A 159 9.97 -6.46 -2.13
C HIS A 159 9.54 -7.11 -0.82
N VAL A 160 9.41 -8.43 -0.85
CA VAL A 160 9.06 -9.23 0.33
C VAL A 160 10.36 -9.69 0.98
N ILE A 161 10.47 -9.48 2.28
CA ILE A 161 11.62 -9.88 3.09
C ILE A 161 11.31 -11.03 4.04
N GLN A 162 10.02 -11.34 4.29
CA GLN A 162 9.63 -12.48 5.11
C GLN A 162 8.24 -12.99 4.73
N ILE A 163 8.08 -14.32 4.67
CA ILE A 163 6.77 -15.01 4.67
C ILE A 163 6.82 -16.14 5.69
N GLY A 164 5.87 -16.12 6.64
CA GLY A 164 5.85 -17.07 7.74
C GLY A 164 7.18 -17.07 8.51
N SER A 165 7.82 -18.23 8.59
CA SER A 165 9.12 -18.40 9.27
C SER A 165 10.34 -18.18 8.36
N VAL A 166 10.15 -18.00 7.06
CA VAL A 166 11.24 -17.81 6.10
C VAL A 166 11.56 -16.32 5.95
N VAL A 167 12.81 -15.97 6.24
CA VAL A 167 13.35 -14.60 6.17
C VAL A 167 14.41 -14.57 5.07
N ALA A 168 14.32 -13.59 4.17
CA ALA A 168 15.35 -13.36 3.16
C ALA A 168 16.61 -12.72 3.78
N PRO A 169 17.79 -12.95 3.20
CA PRO A 169 19.00 -12.23 3.61
C PRO A 169 18.80 -10.71 3.51
N GLU A 170 19.36 -9.99 4.49
CA GLU A 170 19.32 -8.54 4.48
C GLU A 170 20.19 -7.95 3.37
N ARG A 171 19.72 -6.89 2.72
CA ARG A 171 20.43 -6.16 1.67
C ARG A 171 20.35 -4.66 1.95
N GLU A 172 21.47 -4.09 2.34
CA GLU A 172 21.58 -2.67 2.72
C GLU A 172 21.71 -1.75 1.49
N ASP A 173 22.43 -2.17 0.47
CA ASP A 173 22.90 -1.40 -0.70
C ASP A 173 21.95 -1.42 -1.91
N LEU A 174 20.67 -1.67 -1.72
CA LEU A 174 19.70 -1.74 -2.82
C LEU A 174 19.51 -0.38 -3.51
N GLY A 175 19.76 -0.35 -4.82
CA GLY A 175 19.40 0.74 -5.73
C GLY A 175 18.08 0.49 -6.46
N ALA A 176 17.55 1.50 -7.15
CA ALA A 176 16.29 1.36 -7.91
C ALA A 176 16.35 0.26 -9.00
N ALA A 177 17.52 0.03 -9.59
CA ALA A 177 17.72 -0.97 -10.64
C ALA A 177 17.59 -2.42 -10.14
N ASP A 178 17.87 -2.67 -8.85
CA ASP A 178 17.75 -4.00 -8.25
C ASP A 178 16.32 -4.54 -8.24
N PHE A 179 15.32 -3.65 -8.35
CA PHE A 179 13.90 -4.01 -8.35
C PHE A 179 13.37 -4.36 -9.75
N ALA A 180 14.18 -4.27 -10.81
CA ALA A 180 13.70 -4.43 -12.19
C ALA A 180 13.02 -5.79 -12.46
N GLY A 181 13.44 -6.86 -11.81
CA GLY A 181 12.87 -8.21 -11.98
C GLY A 181 12.01 -8.69 -10.81
N VAL A 182 11.68 -7.84 -9.84
CA VAL A 182 11.00 -8.27 -8.60
C VAL A 182 9.64 -8.93 -8.84
N ASP A 183 8.92 -8.50 -9.87
CA ASP A 183 7.61 -9.05 -10.22
C ASP A 183 7.67 -10.42 -10.92
N GLU A 184 8.86 -10.86 -11.36
CA GLU A 184 9.11 -12.20 -11.91
C GLU A 184 9.18 -13.25 -10.79
N SER A 185 9.53 -12.84 -9.56
CA SER A 185 9.49 -13.70 -8.40
C SER A 185 8.04 -14.01 -8.01
N PRO A 186 7.67 -15.28 -7.81
CA PRO A 186 6.31 -15.67 -7.42
C PRO A 186 5.87 -15.07 -6.06
N VAL A 187 6.79 -14.60 -5.26
CA VAL A 187 6.53 -13.98 -3.95
C VAL A 187 7.12 -12.56 -3.85
N ARG A 188 7.62 -11.99 -4.96
CA ARG A 188 8.25 -10.68 -5.00
C ARG A 188 9.44 -10.53 -4.04
N CYS A 189 10.19 -11.59 -3.83
CA CYS A 189 11.44 -11.60 -3.07
C CYS A 189 12.62 -11.42 -4.04
N LEU A 190 13.58 -10.54 -3.69
CA LEU A 190 14.77 -10.28 -4.50
C LEU A 190 15.83 -11.39 -4.41
N ASP A 191 15.78 -12.20 -3.37
CA ASP A 191 16.67 -13.35 -3.20
C ASP A 191 16.01 -14.61 -3.74
N PRO A 192 16.61 -15.29 -4.75
CA PRO A 192 16.00 -16.46 -5.40
C PRO A 192 15.83 -17.65 -4.45
N ASP A 193 16.80 -17.92 -3.58
CA ASP A 193 16.77 -19.07 -2.66
C ASP A 193 15.70 -18.85 -1.59
N ALA A 194 15.62 -17.65 -1.03
CA ALA A 194 14.55 -17.27 -0.11
C ALA A 194 13.17 -17.29 -0.79
N SER A 195 13.08 -16.86 -2.06
CA SER A 195 11.85 -16.94 -2.86
C SER A 195 11.34 -18.37 -2.98
N GLU A 196 12.21 -19.33 -3.32
CA GLU A 196 11.87 -20.75 -3.40
C GLU A 196 11.42 -21.29 -2.04
N ALA A 197 12.17 -21.00 -0.98
CA ALA A 197 11.82 -21.40 0.37
C ALA A 197 10.47 -20.82 0.84
N MET A 198 10.16 -19.55 0.53
CA MET A 198 8.87 -18.93 0.83
C MET A 198 7.72 -19.61 0.10
N VAL A 199 7.90 -19.98 -1.18
CA VAL A 199 6.91 -20.74 -1.95
C VAL A 199 6.64 -22.10 -1.31
N ALA A 200 7.70 -22.83 -0.92
CA ALA A 200 7.55 -24.11 -0.24
C ALA A 200 6.80 -23.99 1.09
N GLU A 201 7.08 -22.95 1.88
CA GLU A 201 6.40 -22.67 3.15
C GLU A 201 4.91 -22.35 2.94
N ILE A 202 4.57 -21.54 1.93
CA ILE A 202 3.18 -21.27 1.55
C ILE A 202 2.46 -22.57 1.20
N ASP A 203 3.07 -23.43 0.39
CA ASP A 203 2.43 -24.69 -0.05
C ASP A 203 2.27 -25.68 1.11
N ARG A 204 3.24 -25.72 2.03
CA ARG A 204 3.16 -26.55 3.25
C ARG A 204 1.98 -26.14 4.12
N LEU A 205 1.80 -24.84 4.39
CA LEU A 205 0.73 -24.35 5.30
C LEU A 205 -0.64 -24.29 4.60
N ARG A 206 -0.68 -24.09 3.29
CA ARG A 206 -1.91 -24.25 2.50
C ARG A 206 -2.50 -25.64 2.61
N LYS A 207 -1.66 -26.70 2.59
CA LYS A 207 -2.10 -28.09 2.84
C LYS A 207 -2.64 -28.31 4.25
N ALA A 208 -2.17 -27.51 5.21
CA ALA A 208 -2.68 -27.53 6.59
C ALA A 208 -3.92 -26.63 6.81
N ASN A 209 -4.44 -26.01 5.75
CA ASN A 209 -5.56 -25.05 5.77
C ASN A 209 -5.27 -23.79 6.62
N GLU A 210 -4.02 -23.37 6.68
CA GLU A 210 -3.56 -22.17 7.41
C GLU A 210 -3.26 -21.00 6.46
N SER A 211 -3.23 -19.79 7.00
CA SER A 211 -2.77 -18.58 6.33
C SER A 211 -1.47 -18.07 6.93
N LEU A 212 -0.70 -17.32 6.14
CA LEU A 212 0.58 -16.77 6.49
C LEU A 212 0.58 -15.24 6.45
N GLY A 213 1.21 -14.66 7.45
CA GLY A 213 1.68 -13.28 7.43
C GLY A 213 3.12 -13.19 6.93
N GLY A 214 3.71 -12.01 7.06
CA GLY A 214 5.09 -11.76 6.69
C GLY A 214 5.42 -10.27 6.73
N ILE A 215 6.54 -9.91 6.12
CA ILE A 215 7.05 -8.54 6.09
C ILE A 215 7.41 -8.18 4.64
N PHE A 216 6.98 -7.01 4.22
CA PHE A 216 7.49 -6.37 3.00
C PHE A 216 8.24 -5.10 3.34
N GLU A 217 9.18 -4.71 2.48
CA GLU A 217 9.89 -3.45 2.51
C GLU A 217 9.51 -2.60 1.29
N VAL A 218 9.32 -1.30 1.51
CA VAL A 218 9.14 -0.30 0.44
C VAL A 218 10.33 0.62 0.45
N ARG A 219 10.93 0.86 -0.72
CA ARG A 219 12.00 1.84 -0.94
C ARG A 219 11.57 2.92 -1.92
N ALA A 220 11.98 4.17 -1.65
CA ALA A 220 11.81 5.28 -2.59
C ALA A 220 13.16 5.96 -2.83
N PHE A 221 13.42 6.24 -4.10
CA PHE A 221 14.67 6.82 -4.59
C PHE A 221 14.43 8.18 -5.24
N GLY A 222 15.45 9.04 -5.27
CA GLY A 222 15.40 10.35 -5.91
C GLY A 222 14.73 11.45 -5.06
N LEU A 223 14.55 11.22 -3.76
CA LEU A 223 13.98 12.20 -2.85
C LEU A 223 14.92 13.38 -2.62
N VAL A 224 14.35 14.57 -2.55
CA VAL A 224 15.10 15.75 -2.07
C VAL A 224 15.02 15.84 -0.54
N PRO A 225 16.02 16.42 0.14
CA PRO A 225 15.94 16.69 1.57
C PRO A 225 14.79 17.63 1.91
N GLY A 226 14.22 17.47 3.12
CA GLY A 226 13.24 18.41 3.67
C GLY A 226 11.80 18.21 3.16
N LEU A 227 11.40 17.01 2.77
CA LEU A 227 9.99 16.62 2.66
C LEU A 227 9.48 16.25 4.05
N GLY A 228 8.27 16.65 4.40
CA GLY A 228 7.77 16.59 5.77
C GLY A 228 8.28 17.78 6.60
N SER A 229 8.06 17.75 7.92
CA SER A 229 8.46 18.84 8.80
C SER A 229 8.73 18.34 10.22
N HIS A 230 9.65 19.01 10.93
CA HIS A 230 9.90 18.82 12.36
C HIS A 230 9.04 19.74 13.24
N THR A 231 8.34 20.70 12.63
CA THR A 231 7.65 21.77 13.36
C THR A 231 6.33 21.33 13.99
N SER A 232 5.71 20.27 13.46
CA SER A 232 4.48 19.68 13.96
C SER A 232 4.54 18.14 13.85
N TRP A 233 4.03 17.45 14.85
CA TRP A 233 3.98 15.98 14.84
C TRP A 233 3.13 15.41 13.68
N GLU A 234 2.08 16.13 13.25
CA GLU A 234 1.21 15.75 12.12
C GLU A 234 1.88 15.91 10.75
N GLU A 235 2.93 16.73 10.67
CA GLU A 235 3.66 17.02 9.44
C GLU A 235 4.91 16.13 9.25
N ARG A 236 5.27 15.35 10.27
CA ARG A 236 6.40 14.44 10.21
C ARG A 236 6.19 13.39 9.13
N LEU A 237 7.21 13.22 8.26
CA LEU A 237 7.17 12.25 7.16
C LEU A 237 7.07 10.81 7.67
N ASP A 238 7.85 10.45 8.70
CA ASP A 238 7.81 9.15 9.35
C ASP A 238 6.42 8.82 9.94
N ALA A 239 5.79 9.78 10.58
CA ALA A 239 4.43 9.62 11.13
C ALA A 239 3.38 9.40 10.03
N ARG A 240 3.46 10.18 8.95
CA ARG A 240 2.54 10.03 7.79
C ARG A 240 2.72 8.69 7.08
N LEU A 241 3.96 8.23 6.90
CA LEU A 241 4.28 6.92 6.33
C LEU A 241 3.75 5.79 7.22
N ALA A 242 4.01 5.86 8.53
CA ALA A 242 3.51 4.87 9.49
C ALA A 242 1.98 4.80 9.48
N GLN A 243 1.28 5.95 9.50
CA GLN A 243 -0.18 6.00 9.39
C GLN A 243 -0.69 5.35 8.11
N ALA A 244 -0.09 5.69 6.98
CA ALA A 244 -0.49 5.17 5.67
C ALA A 244 -0.32 3.65 5.61
N LEU A 245 0.82 3.12 6.04
CA LEU A 245 1.12 1.68 5.98
C LEU A 245 0.32 0.89 7.02
N VAL A 246 0.15 1.37 8.26
CA VAL A 246 -0.70 0.69 9.28
C VAL A 246 -2.17 0.68 8.85
N SER A 247 -2.61 1.61 8.01
CA SER A 247 -3.97 1.63 7.47
C SER A 247 -4.27 0.51 6.47
N ILE A 248 -3.24 -0.20 5.97
CA ILE A 248 -3.41 -1.36 5.08
C ILE A 248 -3.95 -2.53 5.91
N GLN A 249 -4.94 -3.23 5.37
CA GLN A 249 -5.54 -4.39 6.03
C GLN A 249 -4.46 -5.42 6.39
N ALA A 250 -4.57 -6.01 7.57
CA ALA A 250 -3.64 -6.96 8.19
C ALA A 250 -2.29 -6.40 8.66
N VAL A 251 -1.87 -5.20 8.28
CA VAL A 251 -0.65 -4.59 8.82
C VAL A 251 -0.83 -4.32 10.33
N LYS A 252 0.18 -4.69 11.12
CA LYS A 252 0.20 -4.57 12.59
C LYS A 252 1.43 -3.85 13.13
N GLY A 253 2.48 -3.73 12.33
CA GLY A 253 3.71 -3.04 12.69
C GLY A 253 4.33 -2.36 11.49
N VAL A 254 4.99 -1.21 11.72
CA VAL A 254 5.74 -0.46 10.71
C VAL A 254 7.06 -0.01 11.34
N SER A 255 8.15 -0.11 10.59
CA SER A 255 9.43 0.47 10.94
C SER A 255 9.87 1.44 9.85
N VAL A 256 10.54 2.52 10.23
CA VAL A 256 11.25 3.44 9.35
C VAL A 256 12.73 3.21 9.57
N GLY A 257 13.46 2.88 8.50
CA GLY A 257 14.85 2.48 8.62
C GLY A 257 15.04 1.18 9.41
N GLU A 258 16.21 1.05 10.02
CA GLU A 258 16.61 -0.07 10.87
C GLU A 258 16.09 0.06 12.32
N ALA A 259 14.82 0.43 12.50
CA ALA A 259 14.30 0.80 13.82
C ALA A 259 14.51 -0.27 14.91
N TRP A 260 14.36 -1.54 14.56
CA TRP A 260 14.50 -2.66 15.53
C TRP A 260 15.96 -2.94 15.83
N GLU A 261 16.83 -2.86 14.84
CA GLU A 261 18.26 -3.11 14.91
C GLU A 261 18.97 -2.01 15.73
N VAL A 262 18.65 -0.74 15.46
CA VAL A 262 19.28 0.40 16.16
C VAL A 262 18.78 0.57 17.60
N ALA A 263 17.59 0.08 17.93
CA ALA A 263 17.06 0.16 19.29
C ALA A 263 17.94 -0.57 20.33
N GLY A 264 18.71 -1.56 19.90
CA GLY A 264 19.65 -2.31 20.74
C GLY A 264 21.10 -1.85 20.68
N LYS A 265 21.42 -0.81 19.88
CA LYS A 265 22.80 -0.32 19.64
C LYS A 265 23.11 0.97 20.42
N PRO A 266 24.37 1.23 20.75
CA PRO A 266 24.81 2.55 21.21
C PRO A 266 24.54 3.63 20.16
N GLY A 267 24.32 4.88 20.57
CA GLY A 267 24.02 5.98 19.66
C GLY A 267 25.08 6.21 18.59
N SER A 268 26.37 6.05 18.92
CA SER A 268 27.47 6.16 17.95
C SER A 268 27.48 5.09 16.86
N GLU A 269 26.77 3.97 17.07
CA GLU A 269 26.65 2.89 16.09
C GLU A 269 25.29 2.93 15.37
N SER A 270 24.39 3.83 15.80
CA SER A 270 22.99 3.92 15.32
C SER A 270 22.78 5.10 14.39
N HIS A 271 23.48 6.22 14.60
CA HIS A 271 23.29 7.42 13.80
C HIS A 271 24.16 7.44 12.55
N ASP A 272 23.60 7.93 11.45
CA ASP A 272 24.27 8.09 10.18
C ASP A 272 25.13 9.37 10.22
N GLU A 273 26.46 9.26 10.10
CA GLU A 273 27.36 10.40 10.09
C GLU A 273 27.17 11.24 8.81
N ILE A 274 27.40 12.54 8.92
CA ILE A 274 27.18 13.51 7.83
C ILE A 274 28.51 13.89 7.22
N PHE A 275 28.65 13.72 5.91
CA PHE A 275 29.79 14.04 5.12
C PHE A 275 29.47 15.10 4.06
N TRP A 276 30.50 15.74 3.54
CA TRP A 276 30.40 16.66 2.42
C TRP A 276 31.58 16.48 1.47
N SER A 277 31.32 16.45 0.18
CA SER A 277 32.33 16.50 -0.86
C SER A 277 31.91 17.40 -2.02
N GLU A 278 32.85 17.86 -2.84
CA GLU A 278 32.52 18.65 -4.04
C GLU A 278 31.72 17.84 -5.06
N GLU A 279 31.97 16.54 -5.13
CA GLU A 279 31.33 15.64 -6.09
C GLU A 279 29.89 15.31 -5.68
N GLN A 280 29.66 14.88 -4.43
CA GLN A 280 28.39 14.39 -3.94
C GLN A 280 27.56 15.44 -3.17
N GLY A 281 28.15 16.55 -2.74
CA GLY A 281 27.55 17.47 -1.81
C GLY A 281 27.39 16.84 -0.42
N TRP A 282 26.33 17.18 0.30
CA TRP A 282 25.96 16.55 1.56
C TRP A 282 25.51 15.11 1.35
N HIS A 283 26.11 14.15 2.05
CA HIS A 283 25.82 12.73 1.94
C HIS A 283 26.06 11.99 3.26
N ARG A 284 25.64 10.73 3.28
CA ARG A 284 25.89 9.77 4.36
C ARG A 284 26.47 8.49 3.78
N GLU A 285 27.31 7.79 4.56
CA GLU A 285 27.90 6.51 4.17
C GLU A 285 27.06 5.31 4.65
N THR A 286 26.13 5.56 5.58
CA THR A 286 25.14 4.59 6.06
C THR A 286 23.74 5.20 5.97
N ASN A 287 22.68 4.37 6.04
CA ASN A 287 21.31 4.85 5.95
C ASN A 287 20.39 4.12 6.96
N ARG A 288 20.84 4.02 8.20
CA ARG A 288 20.08 3.35 9.28
C ARG A 288 18.78 4.08 9.62
N ALA A 289 18.79 5.40 9.45
CA ALA A 289 17.60 6.25 9.61
C ALA A 289 16.53 6.01 8.53
N GLY A 290 16.84 5.24 7.46
CA GLY A 290 15.91 4.96 6.38
C GLY A 290 15.48 6.17 5.58
N GLY A 291 16.38 7.13 5.37
CA GLY A 291 16.13 8.35 4.60
C GLY A 291 15.31 9.42 5.33
N VAL A 292 14.98 9.23 6.62
CA VAL A 292 14.18 10.19 7.41
C VAL A 292 14.86 10.53 8.73
N GLU A 293 15.12 11.80 8.95
CA GLU A 293 15.67 12.33 10.19
C GLU A 293 14.81 13.49 10.71
N GLY A 294 14.48 13.47 11.99
CA GLY A 294 13.66 14.51 12.59
C GLY A 294 12.27 14.71 11.95
N GLY A 295 11.75 13.71 11.27
CA GLY A 295 10.46 13.78 10.55
C GLY A 295 10.57 14.40 9.15
N MET A 296 11.78 14.54 8.60
CA MET A 296 12.01 15.06 7.26
C MET A 296 12.88 14.09 6.46
N SER A 297 12.68 14.05 5.13
CA SER A 297 13.61 13.35 4.24
C SER A 297 15.00 14.00 4.33
N ASN A 298 16.06 13.18 4.32
CA ASN A 298 17.44 13.65 4.38
C ASN A 298 18.18 13.58 3.02
N GLY A 299 17.48 13.05 1.99
CA GLY A 299 18.00 12.91 0.64
C GLY A 299 18.62 11.54 0.33
N GLU A 300 18.81 10.69 1.33
CA GLU A 300 19.16 9.28 1.13
C GLU A 300 17.89 8.47 0.74
N PRO A 301 18.05 7.25 0.19
CA PRO A 301 16.92 6.41 -0.13
C PRO A 301 16.01 6.20 1.09
N LEU A 302 14.71 6.45 0.90
CA LEU A 302 13.72 6.12 1.93
C LEU A 302 13.52 4.60 1.95
N PHE A 303 13.50 3.98 3.13
CA PHE A 303 12.95 2.64 3.28
C PHE A 303 12.10 2.47 4.54
N VAL A 304 11.00 1.75 4.38
CA VAL A 304 10.05 1.43 5.45
C VAL A 304 9.65 -0.04 5.34
N ARG A 305 9.51 -0.72 6.48
CA ARG A 305 9.09 -2.12 6.56
C ARG A 305 7.71 -2.21 7.20
N ALA A 306 6.86 -3.11 6.70
CA ALA A 306 5.54 -3.33 7.27
C ALA A 306 5.29 -4.82 7.52
N ALA A 307 4.89 -5.13 8.75
CA ALA A 307 4.59 -6.49 9.20
C ALA A 307 3.09 -6.76 9.16
N LEU A 308 2.70 -7.83 8.47
CA LEU A 308 1.33 -8.30 8.36
C LEU A 308 1.10 -9.53 9.25
N LYS A 309 -0.01 -9.52 9.98
CA LYS A 309 -0.55 -10.76 10.55
C LYS A 309 -1.10 -11.65 9.43
N PRO A 310 -1.24 -12.98 9.67
CA PRO A 310 -2.02 -13.85 8.79
C PRO A 310 -3.43 -13.29 8.58
N ILE A 311 -3.99 -13.48 7.39
CA ILE A 311 -5.36 -13.05 7.11
C ILE A 311 -6.37 -13.83 7.94
N SER A 312 -7.44 -13.16 8.35
CA SER A 312 -8.44 -13.69 9.28
C SER A 312 -9.44 -14.67 8.65
N THR A 313 -9.50 -14.71 7.33
CA THR A 313 -10.33 -15.69 6.61
C THR A 313 -9.55 -16.98 6.44
N LEU A 314 -9.97 -18.04 7.14
CA LEU A 314 -9.30 -19.34 7.14
C LEU A 314 -10.21 -20.41 6.53
N THR A 315 -9.61 -21.36 5.79
CA THR A 315 -10.31 -22.58 5.34
C THR A 315 -10.65 -23.50 6.50
N LYS A 316 -9.91 -23.42 7.61
CA LYS A 316 -10.19 -24.05 8.89
C LYS A 316 -10.80 -22.98 9.83
N PRO A 317 -12.14 -22.84 9.89
CA PRO A 317 -12.76 -21.76 10.62
C PRO A 317 -12.47 -21.86 12.12
N LEU A 318 -12.20 -20.72 12.74
CA LEU A 318 -12.04 -20.59 14.17
C LEU A 318 -13.39 -20.57 14.88
N ARG A 319 -13.38 -20.78 16.19
CA ARG A 319 -14.59 -20.66 17.04
C ARG A 319 -15.04 -19.19 17.04
N SER A 320 -16.36 -19.02 16.96
CA SER A 320 -17.06 -17.75 17.05
C SER A 320 -18.32 -17.90 17.88
N VAL A 321 -19.17 -16.89 17.86
CA VAL A 321 -20.48 -16.87 18.49
C VAL A 321 -21.46 -16.29 17.49
N ASP A 322 -22.61 -16.88 17.34
CA ASP A 322 -23.71 -16.29 16.60
C ASP A 322 -24.19 -15.03 17.32
N THR A 323 -24.22 -13.90 16.61
CA THR A 323 -24.52 -12.59 17.21
C THR A 323 -26.00 -12.38 17.52
N GLU A 324 -26.90 -13.20 16.97
CA GLU A 324 -28.34 -13.17 17.24
C GLU A 324 -28.67 -14.08 18.42
N THR A 325 -28.34 -15.38 18.30
CA THR A 325 -28.70 -16.40 19.30
C THR A 325 -27.80 -16.44 20.50
N LYS A 326 -26.58 -15.88 20.43
CA LYS A 326 -25.49 -15.94 21.43
C LYS A 326 -24.94 -17.34 21.66
N GLU A 327 -25.26 -18.29 20.79
CA GLU A 327 -24.76 -19.66 20.89
C GLU A 327 -23.35 -19.78 20.24
N PRO A 328 -22.53 -20.74 20.73
CA PRO A 328 -21.26 -21.05 20.08
C PRO A 328 -21.43 -21.47 18.62
N ALA A 329 -20.63 -20.88 17.74
CA ALA A 329 -20.67 -21.13 16.30
C ALA A 329 -19.27 -21.23 15.69
N GLN A 330 -19.20 -21.64 14.44
CA GLN A 330 -18.01 -21.52 13.61
C GLN A 330 -18.03 -20.18 12.90
N ALA A 331 -16.85 -19.51 12.79
CA ALA A 331 -16.73 -18.27 12.05
C ALA A 331 -17.11 -18.44 10.57
N LEU A 332 -17.61 -17.38 9.95
CA LEU A 332 -17.91 -17.33 8.52
C LEU A 332 -16.72 -17.87 7.70
N ARG A 333 -17.03 -18.79 6.79
CA ARG A 333 -16.06 -19.37 5.86
C ARG A 333 -16.23 -18.77 4.48
N GLU A 334 -15.22 -18.11 3.98
CA GLU A 334 -15.18 -17.57 2.62
C GLU A 334 -13.96 -18.10 1.86
N ARG A 335 -13.94 -17.91 0.54
CA ARG A 335 -12.75 -18.18 -0.29
C ARG A 335 -11.60 -17.26 0.19
N THR A 336 -10.42 -17.84 0.32
CA THR A 336 -9.28 -17.10 0.89
C THR A 336 -7.99 -17.36 0.15
N ASP A 337 -7.09 -16.39 0.24
CA ASP A 337 -5.68 -16.52 -0.09
C ASP A 337 -4.96 -17.27 1.04
N SER A 338 -3.85 -17.94 0.75
CA SER A 338 -2.96 -18.48 1.80
C SER A 338 -2.04 -17.40 2.37
N THR A 339 -1.65 -16.45 1.54
CA THR A 339 -0.93 -15.23 1.95
C THR A 339 -1.26 -14.08 1.01
N VAL A 340 -1.15 -12.85 1.53
CA VAL A 340 -1.35 -11.60 0.76
C VAL A 340 -0.10 -10.71 0.78
N VAL A 341 1.01 -11.17 1.37
CA VAL A 341 2.22 -10.35 1.57
C VAL A 341 2.76 -9.78 0.27
N PRO A 342 2.87 -10.55 -0.86
CA PRO A 342 3.33 -10.00 -2.13
C PRO A 342 2.45 -8.85 -2.65
N ALA A 343 1.13 -9.03 -2.61
CA ALA A 343 0.19 -7.98 -3.02
C ALA A 343 0.23 -6.77 -2.08
N ALA A 344 0.41 -6.99 -0.76
CA ALA A 344 0.52 -5.93 0.22
C ALA A 344 1.76 -5.06 -0.01
N GLY A 345 2.85 -5.60 -0.55
CA GLY A 345 4.01 -4.82 -1.00
C GLY A 345 3.64 -3.78 -2.05
N VAL A 346 2.85 -4.17 -3.07
CA VAL A 346 2.36 -3.24 -4.12
C VAL A 346 1.41 -2.19 -3.53
N VAL A 347 0.55 -2.58 -2.58
CA VAL A 347 -0.28 -1.61 -1.85
C VAL A 347 0.59 -0.67 -1.00
N GLY A 348 1.66 -1.17 -0.39
CA GLY A 348 2.64 -0.38 0.36
C GLY A 348 3.33 0.67 -0.52
N GLU A 349 3.74 0.28 -1.74
CA GLU A 349 4.26 1.23 -2.73
C GLU A 349 3.25 2.35 -3.03
N ALA A 350 2.00 1.98 -3.29
CA ALA A 350 0.93 2.93 -3.58
C ALA A 350 0.70 3.91 -2.42
N MET A 351 0.62 3.41 -1.19
CA MET A 351 0.40 4.24 0.00
C MET A 351 1.60 5.15 0.29
N THR A 352 2.82 4.66 0.11
CA THR A 352 4.04 5.47 0.21
C THR A 352 4.06 6.56 -0.86
N ALA A 353 3.73 6.22 -2.11
CA ALA A 353 3.65 7.19 -3.20
C ALA A 353 2.62 8.29 -2.93
N LEU A 354 1.44 7.95 -2.38
CA LEU A 354 0.41 8.94 -1.99
C LEU A 354 0.91 9.91 -0.92
N VAL A 355 1.65 9.42 0.09
CA VAL A 355 2.26 10.28 1.12
C VAL A 355 3.32 11.19 0.51
N LEU A 356 4.23 10.64 -0.29
CA LEU A 356 5.30 11.41 -0.91
C LEU A 356 4.73 12.45 -1.90
N ALA A 357 3.76 12.08 -2.73
CA ALA A 357 3.08 13.01 -3.64
C ALA A 357 2.46 14.19 -2.87
N ARG A 358 1.82 13.92 -1.73
CA ARG A 358 1.31 14.97 -0.84
C ARG A 358 2.44 15.88 -0.36
N CYS A 359 3.55 15.34 0.14
CA CYS A 359 4.68 16.14 0.62
C CYS A 359 5.31 16.99 -0.50
N TYR A 360 5.45 16.45 -1.72
CA TYR A 360 5.92 17.20 -2.88
C TYR A 360 4.96 18.34 -3.25
N ARG A 361 3.66 18.09 -3.25
CA ARG A 361 2.65 19.12 -3.54
C ARG A 361 2.58 20.19 -2.46
N GLU A 362 2.71 19.83 -1.19
CA GLU A 362 2.78 20.79 -0.08
C GLU A 362 4.03 21.69 -0.20
N LYS A 363 5.19 21.12 -0.60
CA LYS A 363 6.45 21.83 -0.66
C LYS A 363 6.61 22.69 -1.92
N PHE A 364 6.23 22.17 -3.09
CA PHE A 364 6.53 22.81 -4.39
C PHE A 364 5.31 23.46 -5.05
N GLY A 365 4.09 23.16 -4.61
CA GLY A 365 2.87 23.83 -5.06
C GLY A 365 2.61 23.76 -6.55
N GLY A 366 2.15 24.89 -7.12
CA GLY A 366 1.88 25.09 -8.55
C GLY A 366 0.55 24.50 -9.03
N ASP A 367 -0.15 25.19 -9.93
CA ASP A 367 -1.38 24.68 -10.54
C ASP A 367 -1.09 23.88 -11.81
N HIS A 368 0.06 24.11 -12.44
CA HIS A 368 0.58 23.36 -13.57
C HIS A 368 1.84 22.58 -13.17
N ILE A 369 2.08 21.43 -13.82
CA ILE A 369 3.26 20.60 -13.49
C ILE A 369 4.58 21.35 -13.66
N ASN A 370 4.69 22.21 -14.67
CA ASN A 370 5.90 23.01 -14.91
C ASN A 370 6.20 24.01 -13.77
N ASP A 371 5.17 24.55 -13.09
CA ASP A 371 5.36 25.43 -11.94
C ASP A 371 6.00 24.67 -10.80
N ALA A 372 5.51 23.45 -10.52
CA ALA A 372 6.03 22.58 -9.49
C ALA A 372 7.48 22.12 -9.80
N LEU A 373 7.77 21.80 -11.06
CA LEU A 373 9.12 21.42 -11.51
C LEU A 373 10.09 22.62 -11.43
N GLY A 374 9.64 23.83 -11.80
CA GLY A 374 10.42 25.05 -11.63
C GLY A 374 10.73 25.34 -10.16
N ALA A 375 9.77 25.15 -9.25
CA ALA A 375 9.98 25.31 -7.81
C ALA A 375 10.96 24.27 -7.26
N LEU A 376 10.90 23.01 -7.71
CA LEU A 376 11.86 21.98 -7.36
C LEU A 376 13.28 22.34 -7.82
N ALA A 377 13.43 22.79 -9.08
CA ALA A 377 14.73 23.19 -9.64
C ALA A 377 15.35 24.33 -8.82
N ALA A 378 14.58 25.38 -8.54
CA ALA A 378 15.03 26.51 -7.71
C ALA A 378 15.39 26.07 -6.27
N TYR A 379 14.65 25.11 -5.71
CA TYR A 379 14.97 24.56 -4.39
C TYR A 379 16.30 23.81 -4.41
N ARG A 380 16.52 22.91 -5.39
CA ARG A 380 17.75 22.15 -5.56
C ARG A 380 18.97 23.08 -5.70
N GLU A 381 18.84 24.12 -6.52
CA GLU A 381 19.87 25.15 -6.67
C GLU A 381 20.19 25.84 -5.34
N ARG A 382 19.16 26.33 -4.63
CA ARG A 382 19.30 27.04 -3.35
C ARG A 382 20.03 26.22 -2.27
N ILE A 383 19.78 24.90 -2.22
CA ILE A 383 20.41 24.03 -1.21
C ILE A 383 21.69 23.36 -1.71
N GLY A 384 22.10 23.59 -2.95
CA GLY A 384 23.25 22.95 -3.58
C GLY A 384 23.09 21.44 -3.75
N TRP A 385 21.85 20.96 -3.97
CA TRP A 385 21.56 19.53 -4.11
C TRP A 385 21.94 19.04 -5.51
N ARG A 386 22.88 18.08 -5.58
CA ARG A 386 23.49 17.63 -6.84
C ARG A 386 23.05 16.23 -7.30
N ARG A 387 22.18 15.55 -6.52
CA ARG A 387 21.67 14.21 -6.82
C ARG A 387 20.31 14.24 -7.48
#